data_e3bae6d5b316045e6a9a94dbc96192b9
#
_entry.id   e3bae6d5b316045e6a9a94dbc96192b9
#
_cell.length_a   1.000
_cell.length_b   1.000
_cell.length_c   1.000
_cell.angle_alpha   90.00
_cell.angle_beta   90.00
_cell.angle_gamma   90.00
#
_symmetry.space_group_name_H-M   'P 1'
#
loop_
_entity.id
_entity.type
_entity.pdbx_description
1 polymer ?
#
loop_
_entity_poly.entity_id
_entity_poly.type
_entity_poly.pdbx_seq_one_letter_code
_entity_poly.pdbx_strand_id
1 'polypeptide(L)'
;MMIIGILASIAVPSYKHSVIKARETILSEDLYQMRRAIDAYYADRLTYPDALENLVQDKYLYDIPVDPFTRVRDSWQVVAPEADDEGRIAPGGVFDVHSGSDLIGLDGRPYQEW
;
A
#
# COMPACT_ATOMS: atom_id res chain seq x y z
N MET A 1 -4.76 -39.75 19.19
CA MET A 1 -5.25 -39.59 17.79
C MET A 1 -6.36 -38.58 17.68
N MET A 2 -7.39 -38.65 18.51
CA MET A 2 -8.48 -37.64 18.50
C MET A 2 -8.03 -36.22 18.75
N ILE A 3 -7.05 -36.00 19.60
CA ILE A 3 -6.52 -34.66 19.92
C ILE A 3 -5.94 -33.96 18.67
N ILE A 4 -5.23 -34.70 17.81
CA ILE A 4 -4.65 -34.18 16.58
C ILE A 4 -5.75 -33.74 15.61
N GLY A 5 -6.83 -34.47 15.47
CA GLY A 5 -7.97 -34.11 14.61
C GLY A 5 -8.68 -32.86 15.08
N ILE A 6 -8.85 -32.67 16.38
CA ILE A 6 -9.49 -31.47 16.96
C ILE A 6 -8.60 -30.25 16.76
N LEU A 7 -7.30 -30.37 16.98
CA LEU A 7 -6.35 -29.26 16.77
C LEU A 7 -6.32 -28.83 15.31
N ALA A 8 -6.31 -29.75 14.36
CA ALA A 8 -6.33 -29.43 12.93
C ALA A 8 -7.63 -28.71 12.54
N SER A 9 -8.77 -29.14 13.10
CA SER A 9 -10.07 -28.53 12.86
C SER A 9 -10.16 -27.07 13.35
N ILE A 10 -9.51 -26.76 14.47
CA ILE A 10 -9.48 -25.41 15.04
C ILE A 10 -8.42 -24.54 14.34
N ALA A 11 -7.27 -25.11 14.01
CA ALA A 11 -6.12 -24.37 13.48
C ALA A 11 -6.37 -23.78 12.07
N VAL A 12 -7.15 -24.45 11.21
CA VAL A 12 -7.34 -24.02 9.81
C VAL A 12 -8.03 -22.64 9.70
N PRO A 13 -9.17 -22.36 10.37
CA PRO A 13 -9.78 -21.04 10.34
C PRO A 13 -8.87 -19.94 10.90
N SER A 14 -8.18 -20.21 12.01
CA SER A 14 -7.22 -19.29 12.61
C SER A 14 -6.03 -19.03 11.69
N TYR A 15 -5.58 -20.04 10.96
CA TYR A 15 -4.49 -19.90 10.01
C TYR A 15 -4.87 -18.95 8.87
N LYS A 16 -6.05 -19.10 8.27
CA LYS A 16 -6.53 -18.23 7.19
C LYS A 16 -6.64 -16.79 7.65
N HIS A 17 -7.21 -16.54 8.83
CA HIS A 17 -7.30 -15.22 9.41
C HIS A 17 -5.91 -14.61 9.65
N SER A 18 -4.99 -15.40 10.19
CA SER A 18 -3.62 -14.96 10.46
C SER A 18 -2.87 -14.62 9.17
N VAL A 19 -3.08 -15.37 8.09
CA VAL A 19 -2.46 -15.09 6.79
C VAL A 19 -2.99 -13.77 6.23
N ILE A 20 -4.29 -13.53 6.28
CA ILE A 20 -4.88 -12.27 5.81
C ILE A 20 -4.35 -11.11 6.65
N LYS A 21 -4.33 -11.26 7.97
CA LYS A 21 -3.81 -10.21 8.86
C LYS A 21 -2.34 -9.91 8.59
N ALA A 22 -1.52 -10.92 8.30
CA ALA A 22 -0.12 -10.73 7.93
C ALA A 22 0.00 -9.97 6.61
N ARG A 23 -0.82 -10.27 5.62
CA ARG A 23 -0.86 -9.53 4.35
C ARG A 23 -1.30 -8.08 4.55
N GLU A 24 -2.27 -7.85 5.43
CA GLU A 24 -2.71 -6.49 5.77
C GLU A 24 -1.58 -5.68 6.43
N THR A 25 -0.79 -6.31 7.27
CA THR A 25 0.38 -5.69 7.88
C THR A 25 1.42 -5.31 6.82
N ILE A 26 1.67 -6.21 5.87
CA ILE A 26 2.58 -5.95 4.75
C ILE A 26 2.06 -4.79 3.89
N LEU A 27 0.76 -4.79 3.59
CA LEU A 27 0.14 -3.71 2.82
C LEU A 27 0.31 -2.36 3.53
N SER A 28 0.03 -2.29 4.83
CA SER A 28 0.19 -1.07 5.62
C SER A 28 1.63 -0.59 5.61
N GLU A 29 2.60 -1.49 5.74
CA GLU A 29 4.02 -1.16 5.70
C GLU A 29 4.42 -0.66 4.32
N ASP A 30 3.97 -1.32 3.25
CA ASP A 30 4.27 -0.90 1.88
C ASP A 30 3.70 0.48 1.58
N LEU A 31 2.46 0.75 1.98
CA LEU A 31 1.84 2.07 1.82
C LEU A 31 2.61 3.14 2.61
N TYR A 32 3.00 2.83 3.84
CA TYR A 32 3.78 3.74 4.68
C TYR A 32 5.12 4.09 4.01
N GLN A 33 5.84 3.10 3.51
CA GLN A 33 7.14 3.30 2.86
C GLN A 33 7.00 4.17 1.59
N MET A 34 6.00 3.89 0.77
CA MET A 34 5.76 4.67 -0.45
C MET A 34 5.35 6.11 -0.13
N ARG A 35 4.45 6.30 0.83
CA ARG A 35 3.99 7.64 1.24
C ARG A 35 5.13 8.45 1.84
N ARG A 36 5.98 7.80 2.64
CA ARG A 36 7.15 8.46 3.20
C ARG A 36 8.16 8.86 2.12
N ALA A 37 8.35 8.01 1.12
CA ALA A 37 9.21 8.33 -0.02
C ALA A 37 8.66 9.51 -0.84
N ILE A 38 7.34 9.57 -1.04
CA ILE A 38 6.68 10.69 -1.71
C ILE A 38 6.91 11.99 -0.92
N ASP A 39 6.73 11.95 0.39
CA ASP A 39 6.92 13.13 1.25
C ASP A 39 8.37 13.62 1.23
N ALA A 40 9.33 12.70 1.27
CA ALA A 40 10.76 13.04 1.20
C ALA A 40 11.13 13.65 -0.16
N TYR A 41 10.58 13.11 -1.23
CA TYR A 41 10.77 13.64 -2.58
C TYR A 41 10.28 15.09 -2.67
N TYR A 42 9.08 15.35 -2.16
CA TYR A 42 8.50 16.69 -2.15
C TYR A 42 9.31 17.65 -1.27
N ALA A 43 9.75 17.20 -0.10
CA ALA A 43 10.56 18.02 0.81
C ALA A 43 11.87 18.46 0.16
N ASP A 44 12.51 17.62 -0.64
CA ASP A 44 13.77 17.93 -1.30
C ASP A 44 13.60 18.74 -2.58
N ARG A 45 12.54 18.51 -3.33
CA ARG A 45 12.41 19.02 -4.71
C ARG A 45 11.29 20.02 -4.90
N LEU A 46 10.40 20.19 -3.91
CA LEU A 46 9.21 21.05 -3.96
C LEU A 46 8.26 20.70 -5.11
N THR A 47 8.35 19.45 -5.58
CA THR A 47 7.47 18.87 -6.59
C THR A 47 7.22 17.41 -6.21
N TYR A 48 6.04 16.91 -6.53
CA TYR A 48 5.75 15.49 -6.37
C TYR A 48 6.34 14.69 -7.52
N PRO A 49 6.64 13.39 -7.35
CA PRO A 49 7.13 12.59 -8.46
C PRO A 49 6.07 12.47 -9.55
N ASP A 50 6.49 12.36 -10.79
CA ASP A 50 5.58 12.19 -11.93
C ASP A 50 4.94 10.79 -11.93
N ALA A 51 5.70 9.80 -11.46
CA ALA A 51 5.26 8.40 -11.33
C ALA A 51 5.98 7.76 -10.14
N LEU A 52 5.48 6.61 -9.68
CA LEU A 52 6.14 5.87 -8.59
C LEU A 52 7.56 5.46 -8.95
N GLU A 53 7.83 5.17 -10.20
CA GLU A 53 9.16 4.81 -10.70
C GLU A 53 10.20 5.89 -10.45
N ASN A 54 9.80 7.15 -10.41
CA ASN A 54 10.70 8.26 -10.09
C ASN A 54 11.28 8.15 -8.68
N LEU A 55 10.53 7.59 -7.73
CA LEU A 55 11.01 7.35 -6.38
C LEU A 55 12.17 6.35 -6.36
N VAL A 56 12.09 5.33 -7.22
CA VAL A 56 13.15 4.32 -7.34
C VAL A 56 14.37 4.90 -8.07
N GLN A 57 14.15 5.61 -9.17
CA GLN A 57 15.21 6.23 -9.96
C GLN A 57 16.03 7.22 -9.13
N ASP A 58 15.36 8.02 -8.31
CA ASP A 58 15.98 9.05 -7.50
C ASP A 58 16.37 8.58 -6.09
N LYS A 59 16.28 7.27 -5.84
CA LYS A 59 16.75 6.59 -4.64
C LYS A 59 16.00 6.95 -3.34
N TYR A 60 14.76 7.36 -3.44
CA TYR A 60 13.89 7.53 -2.27
C TYR A 60 13.26 6.23 -1.85
N LEU A 61 13.15 5.27 -2.77
CA LEU A 61 12.58 3.96 -2.54
C LEU A 61 13.50 2.93 -3.20
N TYR A 62 13.75 1.80 -2.53
CA TYR A 62 14.62 0.76 -3.08
C TYR A 62 14.00 0.12 -4.32
N ASP A 63 12.71 -0.22 -4.24
CA ASP A 63 11.95 -0.77 -5.35
C ASP A 63 10.46 -0.56 -5.06
N ILE A 64 9.63 -0.61 -6.09
CA ILE A 64 8.19 -0.58 -5.93
C ILE A 64 7.77 -1.92 -5.32
N PRO A 65 7.09 -1.93 -4.17
CA PRO A 65 6.70 -3.17 -3.53
C PRO A 65 5.62 -3.91 -4.31
N VAL A 66 5.57 -5.22 -4.13
CA VAL A 66 4.48 -6.05 -4.63
C VAL A 66 3.29 -5.87 -3.70
N ASP A 67 2.12 -5.52 -4.24
CA ASP A 67 0.89 -5.50 -3.46
C ASP A 67 0.58 -6.92 -3.00
N PRO A 68 0.45 -7.18 -1.69
CA PRO A 68 0.25 -8.53 -1.18
C PRO A 68 -1.08 -9.16 -1.59
N PHE A 69 -2.05 -8.36 -2.05
CA PHE A 69 -3.36 -8.85 -2.46
C PHE A 69 -3.50 -9.00 -3.97
N THR A 70 -2.96 -8.08 -4.76
CA THR A 70 -2.96 -8.22 -6.22
C THR A 70 -1.79 -9.06 -6.72
N ARG A 71 -0.71 -9.16 -5.93
CA ARG A 71 0.52 -9.91 -6.22
C ARG A 71 1.32 -9.38 -7.39
N VAL A 72 1.10 -8.12 -7.75
CA VAL A 72 1.86 -7.43 -8.81
C VAL A 72 2.35 -6.07 -8.31
N ARG A 73 3.30 -5.48 -9.02
CA ARG A 73 3.90 -4.19 -8.67
C ARG A 73 3.24 -3.00 -9.37
N ASP A 74 2.48 -3.25 -10.40
CA ASP A 74 1.92 -2.22 -11.28
C ASP A 74 0.44 -1.94 -11.02
N SER A 75 -0.12 -2.49 -9.96
CA SER A 75 -1.53 -2.30 -9.62
C SER A 75 -1.80 -1.14 -8.66
N TRP A 76 -0.76 -0.51 -8.11
CA TRP A 76 -0.93 0.60 -7.18
C TRP A 76 -1.69 1.75 -7.84
N GLN A 77 -2.67 2.30 -7.11
CA GLN A 77 -3.48 3.43 -7.58
C GLN A 77 -2.85 4.72 -7.06
N VAL A 78 -2.42 5.58 -7.98
CA VAL A 78 -1.82 6.86 -7.62
C VAL A 78 -2.88 7.95 -7.61
N VAL A 79 -2.71 8.91 -6.69
CA VAL A 79 -3.59 10.06 -6.55
C VAL A 79 -2.78 11.30 -6.90
N ALA A 80 -3.27 12.08 -7.85
CA ALA A 80 -2.62 13.33 -8.24
C ALA A 80 -2.82 14.41 -7.18
N PRO A 81 -1.91 15.39 -7.09
CA PRO A 81 -2.11 16.53 -6.20
C PRO A 81 -3.39 17.30 -6.53
N GLU A 82 -4.09 17.73 -5.48
CA GLU A 82 -5.28 18.55 -5.61
C GLU A 82 -4.95 20.02 -5.31
N ALA A 83 -5.86 20.92 -5.70
CA ALA A 83 -5.71 22.34 -5.43
C ALA A 83 -5.78 22.62 -3.92
N ASP A 84 -4.90 23.50 -3.43
CA ASP A 84 -4.94 23.99 -2.06
C ASP A 84 -6.09 25.02 -1.88
N ASP A 85 -6.22 25.58 -0.66
CA ASP A 85 -7.26 26.55 -0.32
C ASP A 85 -7.19 27.84 -1.19
N GLU A 86 -6.04 28.11 -1.80
CA GLU A 86 -5.82 29.25 -2.68
C GLU A 86 -5.93 28.88 -4.17
N GLY A 87 -6.33 27.65 -4.48
CA GLY A 87 -6.49 27.16 -5.83
C GLY A 87 -5.19 26.76 -6.53
N ARG A 88 -4.08 26.68 -5.80
CA ARG A 88 -2.78 26.28 -6.37
C ARG A 88 -2.62 24.78 -6.31
N ILE A 89 -2.12 24.20 -7.40
CA ILE A 89 -1.85 22.76 -7.51
C ILE A 89 -0.34 22.57 -7.53
N ALA A 90 0.18 21.76 -6.60
CA ALA A 90 1.60 21.42 -6.60
C ALA A 90 1.95 20.61 -7.86
N PRO A 91 3.13 20.85 -8.46
CA PRO A 91 3.54 20.09 -9.65
C PRO A 91 3.83 18.64 -9.30
N GLY A 92 3.64 17.75 -10.29
CA GLY A 92 3.88 16.33 -10.17
C GLY A 92 2.61 15.51 -10.37
N GLY A 93 2.74 14.20 -10.39
CA GLY A 93 1.64 13.27 -10.67
C GLY A 93 1.23 12.39 -9.49
N VAL A 94 2.08 12.23 -8.48
CA VAL A 94 1.85 11.29 -7.38
C VAL A 94 1.90 12.02 -6.05
N PHE A 95 0.74 12.33 -5.53
CA PHE A 95 0.58 12.90 -4.18
C PHE A 95 0.39 11.80 -3.14
N ASP A 96 -0.35 10.74 -3.47
CA ASP A 96 -0.66 9.64 -2.59
C ASP A 96 -0.80 8.35 -3.39
N VAL A 97 -0.91 7.23 -2.71
CA VAL A 97 -1.02 5.91 -3.33
C VAL A 97 -1.93 5.03 -2.49
N HIS A 98 -2.72 4.20 -3.17
CA HIS A 98 -3.60 3.22 -2.56
C HIS A 98 -3.41 1.86 -3.21
N SER A 99 -3.85 0.79 -2.53
CA SER A 99 -3.84 -0.55 -3.10
C SER A 99 -4.76 -0.63 -4.31
N GLY A 100 -4.36 -1.41 -5.31
CA GLY A 100 -5.19 -1.72 -6.46
C GLY A 100 -6.15 -2.90 -6.23
N SER A 101 -6.16 -3.50 -5.04
CA SER A 101 -7.04 -4.62 -4.73
C SER A 101 -8.49 -4.16 -4.61
N ASP A 102 -9.42 -4.95 -5.15
CA ASP A 102 -10.85 -4.74 -4.99
C ASP A 102 -11.44 -5.46 -3.77
N LEU A 103 -10.59 -6.07 -2.94
CA LEU A 103 -10.99 -6.80 -1.76
C LEU A 103 -11.26 -5.86 -0.58
N ILE A 104 -11.98 -6.38 0.39
CA ILE A 104 -12.34 -5.66 1.62
C ILE A 104 -11.51 -6.20 2.77
N GLY A 105 -10.98 -5.30 3.59
CA GLY A 105 -10.17 -5.66 4.75
C GLY A 105 -10.97 -6.29 5.87
N LEU A 106 -10.27 -6.86 6.84
CA LEU A 106 -10.89 -7.51 7.99
C LEU A 106 -11.71 -6.53 8.85
N ASP A 107 -11.39 -5.25 8.79
CA ASP A 107 -12.12 -4.19 9.48
C ASP A 107 -13.32 -3.65 8.69
N GLY A 108 -13.61 -4.20 7.52
CA GLY A 108 -14.69 -3.78 6.64
C GLY A 108 -14.35 -2.67 5.67
N ARG A 109 -13.16 -2.06 5.75
CA ARG A 109 -12.72 -1.04 4.80
C ARG A 109 -12.09 -1.68 3.57
N PRO A 110 -12.49 -1.27 2.35
CA PRO A 110 -11.81 -1.71 1.14
C PRO A 110 -10.31 -1.33 1.18
N TYR A 111 -9.45 -2.22 0.65
CA TYR A 111 -8.02 -1.92 0.62
C TYR A 111 -7.70 -0.70 -0.24
N GLN A 112 -8.54 -0.37 -1.22
CA GLN A 112 -8.38 0.83 -2.03
C GLN A 112 -8.54 2.12 -1.24
N GLU A 113 -9.08 2.04 -0.03
CA GLU A 113 -9.25 3.20 0.86
C GLU A 113 -8.17 3.28 1.93
N TRP A 114 -7.29 2.31 1.98
CA TRP A 114 -6.18 2.29 2.94
C TRP A 114 -5.08 3.26 2.49
#